data_dbf8ef8ac7de8c43bf4ecf87523af972
#
_entry.id   dbf8ef8ac7de8c43bf4ecf87523af972
#
_cell.length_a   1.000
_cell.length_b   1.000
_cell.length_c   1.000
_cell.angle_alpha   90.00
_cell.angle_beta   90.00
_cell.angle_gamma   90.00
#
_symmetry.space_group_name_H-M   'P 1'
#
loop_
_entity.id
_entity.type
_entity.pdbx_description
1 polymer ?
#
loop_
_entity_poly.entity_id
_entity_poly.type
_entity_poly.pdbx_seq_one_letter_code
_entity_poly.pdbx_strand_id
1 'polypeptide(L)'
;MQGFRGFSGPREVALDFSRPDGTYAGWTVLAGRNGSGKTTFLQAIALGIVGDYFIRGWDVWSGRRTGEQALIAVTVVQDSNFDSGLDFGPQVFELRWDDEGHPYVPPRSAGSRGRGKNIGALRFGPGEGWFFAGYGPFRRLSPNAFGRGESPRSVMYAGLRTLFDEDVTLTEGVGWLIEQHLYQLEGRTGAAELLEVVLSLLADGMLPDDHQVVRVDSDGLWVRQGDGAETSLRQMSEGYRTVTAVVVDIIRQMHLAYGSLRVTYQGDTPTLAYPGVILIDEIENHLHVGWQKRIGEWLTSHFPLVQFIVTTHSPYVCQTADLNGLIALPGPREPKSAHVVHRDLYERVVFGSGDDAILTELFGVDSPYSTRAEDVRRQLGDLEEKVLSGSASEAEIEDYRKLGKMLESSLSARVDEVSARLRRQD
;
A
#
# COMPACT_ATOMS: atom_id res chain seq x y z
N MET A 1 13.10 -14.37 5.40
CA MET A 1 14.12 -13.31 5.47
C MET A 1 14.89 -13.47 6.77
N GLN A 2 16.20 -13.58 6.67
CA GLN A 2 17.11 -13.84 7.80
C GLN A 2 18.34 -12.95 7.68
N GLY A 3 18.83 -12.39 8.80
CA GLY A 3 20.06 -11.60 8.85
C GLY A 3 20.08 -10.33 7.98
N PHE A 4 18.94 -9.89 7.44
CA PHE A 4 18.86 -8.73 6.56
C PHE A 4 18.38 -7.51 7.36
N ARG A 5 19.20 -6.48 7.44
CA ARG A 5 18.97 -5.23 8.18
C ARG A 5 18.33 -5.46 9.53
N GLY A 6 17.60 -5.13 10.22
CA GLY A 6 17.09 -5.43 11.54
C GLY A 6 16.32 -6.76 11.72
N PHE A 7 16.27 -7.63 10.71
CA PHE A 7 15.56 -8.91 10.76
C PHE A 7 16.53 -10.08 10.99
N SER A 8 16.99 -10.21 12.22
CA SER A 8 17.92 -11.27 12.64
C SER A 8 17.49 -11.91 13.95
N GLY A 9 17.88 -13.17 14.16
CA GLY A 9 17.55 -13.95 15.36
C GLY A 9 16.05 -14.06 15.60
N PRO A 10 15.52 -13.61 16.78
CA PRO A 10 14.09 -13.70 17.07
C PRO A 10 13.20 -12.89 16.13
N ARG A 11 13.77 -11.97 15.36
CA ARG A 11 13.06 -11.14 14.38
C ARG A 11 13.14 -11.65 12.95
N GLU A 12 13.71 -12.82 12.72
CA GLU A 12 13.66 -13.48 11.42
C GLU A 12 12.21 -13.68 10.97
N VAL A 13 11.96 -13.53 9.67
CA VAL A 13 10.60 -13.55 9.14
C VAL A 13 10.41 -14.72 8.19
N ALA A 14 9.36 -15.49 8.47
CA ALA A 14 8.77 -16.45 7.54
C ALA A 14 7.26 -16.23 7.54
N LEU A 15 6.72 -15.74 6.42
CA LEU A 15 5.31 -15.45 6.26
C LEU A 15 4.76 -16.15 5.02
N ASP A 16 3.55 -16.66 5.14
CA ASP A 16 2.71 -17.08 4.05
C ASP A 16 1.65 -16.00 3.79
N PHE A 17 1.54 -15.56 2.55
CA PHE A 17 0.58 -14.55 2.11
C PHE A 17 -0.68 -15.15 1.50
N SER A 18 -0.86 -16.47 1.57
CA SER A 18 -2.08 -17.10 1.08
C SER A 18 -3.31 -16.69 1.88
N ARG A 19 -4.44 -16.58 1.19
CA ARG A 19 -5.75 -16.38 1.79
C ARG A 19 -6.32 -17.72 2.30
N PRO A 20 -7.38 -17.70 3.12
CA PRO A 20 -8.01 -18.94 3.62
C PRO A 20 -8.49 -19.88 2.51
N ASP A 21 -8.81 -19.35 1.34
CA ASP A 21 -9.23 -20.09 0.16
C ASP A 21 -8.06 -20.59 -0.72
N GLY A 22 -6.82 -20.32 -0.30
CA GLY A 22 -5.60 -20.70 -1.02
C GLY A 22 -5.21 -19.74 -2.15
N THR A 23 -5.92 -18.64 -2.36
CA THR A 23 -5.54 -17.58 -3.32
C THR A 23 -4.51 -16.61 -2.73
N TYR A 24 -3.89 -15.79 -3.56
CA TYR A 24 -2.91 -14.77 -3.15
C TYR A 24 -3.40 -13.35 -3.43
N ALA A 25 -4.33 -13.17 -4.37
CA ALA A 25 -4.91 -11.86 -4.67
C ALA A 25 -5.61 -11.27 -3.45
N GLY A 26 -5.72 -9.93 -3.40
CA GLY A 26 -6.40 -9.21 -2.33
C GLY A 26 -5.49 -8.24 -1.58
N TRP A 27 -5.91 -7.82 -0.40
CA TRP A 27 -5.36 -6.69 0.35
C TRP A 27 -4.63 -7.13 1.62
N THR A 28 -3.30 -7.04 1.61
CA THR A 28 -2.44 -7.33 2.77
C THR A 28 -1.87 -6.03 3.34
N VAL A 29 -2.09 -5.80 4.62
CA VAL A 29 -1.64 -4.60 5.35
C VAL A 29 -0.56 -4.97 6.36
N LEU A 30 0.61 -4.38 6.23
CA LEU A 30 1.71 -4.47 7.17
C LEU A 30 1.63 -3.30 8.16
N ALA A 31 1.26 -3.59 9.39
CA ALA A 31 1.13 -2.61 10.46
C ALA A 31 2.29 -2.74 11.48
N GLY A 32 2.67 -1.63 12.06
CA GLY A 32 3.72 -1.61 13.09
C GLY A 32 4.24 -0.20 13.36
N ARG A 33 4.89 -0.04 14.51
CA ARG A 33 5.45 1.23 14.96
C ARG A 33 6.57 1.75 14.04
N ASN A 34 6.95 3.01 14.21
CA ASN A 34 8.12 3.56 13.53
C ASN A 34 9.37 2.72 13.84
N GLY A 35 10.18 2.45 12.82
CA GLY A 35 11.38 1.63 12.94
C GLY A 35 11.12 0.12 13.04
N SER A 36 9.87 -0.39 12.90
CA SER A 36 9.57 -1.82 12.88
C SER A 36 10.15 -2.54 11.65
N GLY A 37 10.49 -1.79 10.60
CA GLY A 37 11.09 -2.30 9.36
C GLY A 37 10.11 -2.53 8.22
N LYS A 38 8.94 -1.86 8.20
CA LYS A 38 7.92 -2.00 7.15
C LYS A 38 8.47 -1.77 5.74
N THR A 39 9.08 -0.61 5.51
CA THR A 39 9.75 -0.28 4.23
C THR A 39 10.83 -1.31 3.88
N THR A 40 11.66 -1.69 4.87
CA THR A 40 12.71 -2.71 4.68
C THR A 40 12.12 -4.05 4.27
N PHE A 41 10.95 -4.42 4.81
CA PHE A 41 10.28 -5.66 4.47
C PHE A 41 9.75 -5.64 3.04
N LEU A 42 9.10 -4.55 2.58
CA LEU A 42 8.71 -4.40 1.18
C LEU A 42 9.92 -4.41 0.24
N GLN A 43 10.97 -3.69 0.59
CA GLN A 43 12.22 -3.71 -0.17
C GLN A 43 12.83 -5.11 -0.26
N ALA A 44 12.76 -5.90 0.82
CA ALA A 44 13.25 -7.27 0.81
C ALA A 44 12.43 -8.17 -0.14
N ILE A 45 11.10 -8.04 -0.17
CA ILE A 45 10.26 -8.75 -1.15
C ILE A 45 10.69 -8.36 -2.57
N ALA A 46 10.80 -7.06 -2.86
CA ALA A 46 11.19 -6.57 -4.18
C ALA A 46 12.57 -7.12 -4.60
N LEU A 47 13.57 -7.03 -3.71
CA LEU A 47 14.92 -7.53 -3.97
C LEU A 47 14.95 -9.04 -4.20
N GLY A 48 14.18 -9.81 -3.41
CA GLY A 48 14.06 -11.24 -3.59
C GLY A 48 13.48 -11.62 -4.95
N ILE A 49 12.50 -10.86 -5.43
CA ILE A 49 11.86 -11.08 -6.73
C ILE A 49 12.78 -10.68 -7.89
N VAL A 50 13.41 -9.50 -7.86
CA VAL A 50 14.22 -9.00 -9.00
C VAL A 50 15.63 -9.56 -9.07
N GLY A 51 16.19 -10.05 -7.96
CA GLY A 51 17.51 -10.68 -7.89
C GLY A 51 18.68 -9.71 -8.07
N ASP A 52 19.88 -10.27 -8.35
CA ASP A 52 21.16 -9.54 -8.40
C ASP A 52 21.29 -8.54 -9.56
N TYR A 53 20.52 -8.73 -10.61
CA TYR A 53 20.62 -7.90 -11.83
C TYR A 53 20.31 -6.42 -11.56
N PHE A 54 19.35 -6.14 -10.68
CA PHE A 54 18.91 -4.78 -10.36
C PHE A 54 19.69 -4.15 -9.21
N ILE A 55 20.32 -4.98 -8.37
CA ILE A 55 21.01 -4.52 -7.16
C ILE A 55 22.24 -3.69 -7.48
N ARG A 56 22.87 -3.91 -8.64
CA ARG A 56 24.10 -3.17 -9.04
C ARG A 56 23.90 -1.66 -9.21
N GLY A 57 22.65 -1.20 -9.35
CA GLY A 57 22.31 0.22 -9.46
C GLY A 57 21.83 0.85 -8.15
N TRP A 58 21.62 0.04 -7.10
CA TRP A 58 21.15 0.50 -5.80
C TRP A 58 22.19 0.14 -4.73
N ASP A 59 22.39 1.05 -3.78
CA ASP A 59 23.23 0.78 -2.60
C ASP A 59 22.46 -0.11 -1.61
N VAL A 60 22.37 -1.41 -1.94
CA VAL A 60 21.62 -2.41 -1.17
C VAL A 60 22.53 -3.06 -0.16
N TRP A 61 22.84 -2.33 0.89
CA TRP A 61 23.59 -2.88 2.01
C TRP A 61 22.70 -3.78 2.89
N SER A 62 23.21 -4.97 3.27
CA SER A 62 22.45 -5.92 4.11
C SER A 62 22.23 -5.42 5.53
N GLY A 63 22.97 -4.41 6.00
CA GLY A 63 22.93 -3.89 7.37
C GLY A 63 23.41 -4.88 8.44
N ARG A 64 24.00 -6.01 8.02
CA ARG A 64 24.44 -7.08 8.91
C ARG A 64 25.75 -6.73 9.64
N ARG A 65 26.00 -7.42 10.75
CA ARG A 65 27.30 -7.44 11.40
C ARG A 65 28.25 -8.38 10.66
N THR A 66 29.54 -8.08 10.70
CA THR A 66 30.57 -8.93 10.08
C THR A 66 30.45 -10.38 10.60
N GLY A 67 30.37 -11.35 9.67
CA GLY A 67 30.27 -12.79 10.00
C GLY A 67 28.84 -13.37 10.06
N GLU A 68 27.79 -12.54 9.94
CA GLU A 68 26.40 -13.03 9.83
C GLU A 68 26.03 -13.23 8.34
N GLN A 69 25.35 -14.31 8.01
CA GLN A 69 24.80 -14.52 6.66
C GLN A 69 23.44 -13.88 6.53
N ALA A 70 23.22 -13.13 5.44
CA ALA A 70 21.91 -12.58 5.11
C ALA A 70 21.26 -13.36 3.97
N LEU A 71 19.97 -13.63 4.11
CA LEU A 71 19.16 -14.38 3.15
C LEU A 71 17.78 -13.73 2.99
N ILE A 72 17.41 -13.46 1.75
CA ILE A 72 16.04 -13.21 1.36
C ILE A 72 15.61 -14.35 0.46
N ALA A 73 14.50 -15.01 0.80
CA ALA A 73 13.88 -16.02 -0.06
C ALA A 73 12.41 -15.62 -0.26
N VAL A 74 11.99 -15.54 -1.52
CA VAL A 74 10.61 -15.24 -1.91
C VAL A 74 10.11 -16.36 -2.79
N THR A 75 8.95 -16.94 -2.42
CA THR A 75 8.24 -17.90 -3.25
C THR A 75 7.16 -17.20 -4.03
N VAL A 76 7.18 -17.30 -5.35
CA VAL A 76 6.19 -16.74 -6.26
C VAL A 76 5.42 -17.87 -6.91
N VAL A 77 4.11 -17.72 -6.98
CA VAL A 77 3.21 -18.66 -7.68
C VAL A 77 2.83 -18.04 -9.02
N GLN A 78 3.08 -18.79 -10.08
CA GLN A 78 2.79 -18.41 -11.45
C GLN A 78 1.30 -18.56 -11.75
N ASP A 79 0.72 -17.60 -12.47
CA ASP A 79 -0.58 -17.79 -13.12
C ASP A 79 -0.36 -18.40 -14.52
N SER A 80 -0.83 -19.63 -14.72
CA SER A 80 -0.61 -20.39 -15.96
C SER A 80 -1.29 -19.81 -17.20
N ASN A 81 -2.26 -18.92 -17.03
CA ASN A 81 -3.00 -18.31 -18.14
C ASN A 81 -2.33 -17.02 -18.64
N PHE A 82 -1.50 -16.39 -17.79
CA PHE A 82 -0.95 -15.06 -18.06
C PHE A 82 0.58 -15.03 -18.09
N ASP A 83 1.22 -15.86 -17.28
CA ASP A 83 2.67 -15.80 -17.10
C ASP A 83 3.38 -16.83 -17.97
N SER A 84 4.42 -16.42 -18.66
CA SER A 84 5.20 -17.27 -19.55
C SER A 84 6.61 -17.56 -19.01
N GLY A 85 7.27 -18.58 -19.54
CA GLY A 85 8.72 -18.75 -19.45
C GLY A 85 9.29 -19.49 -18.23
N LEU A 86 8.49 -19.99 -17.30
CA LEU A 86 8.92 -20.84 -16.20
C LEU A 86 8.22 -22.22 -16.22
N ASP A 87 8.81 -23.19 -15.48
CA ASP A 87 8.15 -24.47 -15.21
C ASP A 87 6.96 -24.22 -14.26
N PHE A 88 5.87 -24.94 -14.45
CA PHE A 88 4.67 -24.82 -13.64
C PHE A 88 4.95 -25.16 -12.16
N GLY A 89 4.41 -24.31 -11.28
CA GLY A 89 4.49 -24.48 -9.82
C GLY A 89 5.19 -23.34 -9.10
N PRO A 90 5.25 -23.38 -7.75
CA PRO A 90 5.88 -22.35 -6.95
C PRO A 90 7.38 -22.22 -7.27
N GLN A 91 7.83 -21.01 -7.52
CA GLN A 91 9.22 -20.69 -7.83
C GLN A 91 9.85 -19.97 -6.63
N VAL A 92 10.98 -20.49 -6.14
CA VAL A 92 11.71 -19.86 -5.03
C VAL A 92 12.87 -19.04 -5.59
N PHE A 93 12.88 -17.77 -5.26
CA PHE A 93 13.94 -16.82 -5.58
C PHE A 93 14.73 -16.51 -4.32
N GLU A 94 16.05 -16.68 -4.38
CA GLU A 94 16.95 -16.45 -3.24
C GLU A 94 17.97 -15.37 -3.59
N LEU A 95 18.17 -14.45 -2.65
CA LEU A 95 19.24 -13.48 -2.65
C LEU A 95 20.04 -13.65 -1.36
N ARG A 96 21.35 -13.76 -1.46
CA ARG A 96 22.26 -13.92 -0.33
C ARG A 96 23.35 -12.86 -0.38
N TRP A 97 24.00 -12.64 0.74
CA TRP A 97 25.16 -11.78 0.85
C TRP A 97 26.38 -12.59 1.26
N ASP A 98 27.51 -12.36 0.58
CA ASP A 98 28.79 -12.96 0.93
C ASP A 98 29.40 -12.32 2.19
N ASP A 99 30.60 -12.78 2.58
CA ASP A 99 31.29 -12.28 3.78
C ASP A 99 31.77 -10.83 3.62
N GLU A 100 31.90 -10.33 2.39
CA GLU A 100 32.27 -8.97 2.07
C GLU A 100 31.04 -8.03 2.04
N GLY A 101 29.84 -8.59 2.12
CA GLY A 101 28.57 -7.86 2.12
C GLY A 101 28.01 -7.61 0.73
N HIS A 102 28.51 -8.29 -0.30
CA HIS A 102 27.99 -8.17 -1.65
C HIS A 102 26.81 -9.15 -1.86
N PRO A 103 25.71 -8.67 -2.45
CA PRO A 103 24.59 -9.51 -2.78
C PRO A 103 24.91 -10.43 -3.97
N TYR A 104 24.50 -11.70 -3.87
CA TYR A 104 24.60 -12.66 -4.96
C TYR A 104 23.43 -13.62 -4.96
N VAL A 105 23.15 -14.17 -6.12
CA VAL A 105 22.17 -15.25 -6.27
C VAL A 105 22.94 -16.58 -6.25
N PRO A 106 22.60 -17.49 -5.32
CA PRO A 106 23.32 -18.75 -5.20
C PRO A 106 23.20 -19.59 -6.48
N PRO A 107 24.31 -20.27 -6.90
CA PRO A 107 24.25 -21.17 -8.03
C PRO A 107 23.32 -22.34 -7.71
N ARG A 108 22.66 -22.87 -8.74
CA ARG A 108 21.77 -24.03 -8.59
C ARG A 108 22.52 -25.25 -8.17
N SER A 109 22.04 -25.98 -7.16
CA SER A 109 22.47 -27.34 -6.91
C SER A 109 21.94 -28.26 -8.01
N ALA A 110 22.83 -29.01 -8.66
CA ALA A 110 22.48 -30.05 -9.63
C ALA A 110 21.52 -31.04 -8.95
N GLY A 111 20.27 -31.13 -9.44
CA GLY A 111 19.27 -32.08 -8.93
C GLY A 111 18.01 -31.48 -8.33
N SER A 112 17.90 -30.19 -8.12
CA SER A 112 16.66 -29.56 -7.63
C SER A 112 15.66 -29.34 -8.77
N ARG A 113 14.72 -30.27 -8.92
CA ARG A 113 13.52 -30.08 -9.74
C ARG A 113 12.71 -28.90 -9.16
N GLY A 114 12.41 -27.88 -9.97
CA GLY A 114 11.50 -26.77 -9.58
C GLY A 114 12.14 -25.57 -8.87
N ARG A 115 13.47 -25.47 -8.70
CA ARG A 115 14.12 -24.24 -8.23
C ARG A 115 14.46 -23.34 -9.40
N GLY A 116 13.73 -22.22 -9.46
CA GLY A 116 13.61 -21.31 -10.56
C GLY A 116 14.91 -20.77 -11.15
N LYS A 117 14.88 -20.47 -12.42
CA LYS A 117 15.80 -19.51 -13.05
C LYS A 117 15.61 -18.20 -12.30
N ASN A 118 16.71 -17.47 -12.00
CA ASN A 118 16.58 -16.10 -11.50
C ASN A 118 15.57 -15.33 -12.33
N ILE A 119 14.77 -14.48 -11.70
CA ILE A 119 13.89 -13.54 -12.41
C ILE A 119 14.69 -12.66 -13.38
N GLY A 120 15.99 -12.42 -13.16
CA GLY A 120 16.87 -11.87 -14.19
C GLY A 120 16.94 -12.68 -15.49
N ALA A 121 16.47 -13.95 -15.48
CA ALA A 121 16.23 -14.77 -16.66
C ALA A 121 14.76 -14.74 -17.11
N LEU A 122 13.82 -14.18 -16.33
CA LEU A 122 12.48 -13.87 -16.79
C LEU A 122 12.59 -12.76 -17.83
N ARG A 123 11.97 -12.99 -18.97
CA ARG A 123 11.83 -11.94 -19.97
C ARG A 123 10.66 -11.07 -19.56
N PHE A 124 10.96 -9.96 -18.90
CA PHE A 124 9.99 -8.90 -18.67
C PHE A 124 9.86 -8.09 -19.97
N GLY A 125 8.98 -8.50 -20.80
CA GLY A 125 8.69 -7.84 -22.08
C GLY A 125 7.19 -7.73 -22.31
N PRO A 126 6.75 -6.90 -23.24
CA PRO A 126 5.35 -6.79 -23.59
C PRO A 126 4.75 -8.16 -23.94
N GLY A 127 3.69 -8.55 -23.22
CA GLY A 127 2.98 -9.81 -23.44
C GLY A 127 3.57 -11.06 -22.78
N GLU A 128 4.60 -10.93 -21.94
CA GLU A 128 5.22 -12.05 -21.22
C GLU A 128 4.55 -12.35 -19.87
N GLY A 129 3.71 -11.45 -19.36
CA GLY A 129 3.13 -11.53 -18.03
C GLY A 129 4.05 -11.00 -16.92
N TRP A 130 3.97 -11.60 -15.74
CA TRP A 130 4.86 -11.27 -14.59
C TRP A 130 4.78 -9.81 -14.15
N PHE A 131 3.57 -9.33 -13.94
CA PHE A 131 3.35 -7.97 -13.49
C PHE A 131 3.78 -7.79 -12.03
N PHE A 132 4.75 -6.91 -11.83
CA PHE A 132 5.27 -6.56 -10.52
C PHE A 132 5.61 -5.07 -10.45
N ALA A 133 5.06 -4.35 -9.46
CA ALA A 133 5.35 -2.94 -9.23
C ALA A 133 5.55 -2.64 -7.74
N GLY A 134 6.28 -1.57 -7.43
CA GLY A 134 6.52 -1.15 -6.05
C GLY A 134 6.63 0.37 -5.94
N TYR A 135 5.86 0.94 -5.01
CA TYR A 135 5.72 2.37 -4.79
C TYR A 135 6.23 2.75 -3.40
N GLY A 136 7.17 3.67 -3.35
CA GLY A 136 7.70 4.23 -2.10
C GLY A 136 6.77 5.27 -1.46
N PRO A 137 7.13 5.82 -0.28
CA PRO A 137 6.31 6.79 0.43
C PRO A 137 6.27 8.16 -0.26
N PHE A 138 7.31 8.52 -1.02
CA PHE A 138 7.45 9.82 -1.70
C PHE A 138 6.98 9.76 -3.15
N ARG A 139 5.69 9.60 -3.35
CA ARG A 139 5.06 9.49 -4.67
C ARG A 139 4.74 10.87 -5.28
N ARG A 140 5.77 11.67 -5.54
CA ARG A 140 5.61 13.04 -6.07
C ARG A 140 5.39 13.03 -7.57
N LEU A 141 4.52 13.93 -8.06
CA LEU A 141 4.40 14.25 -9.47
C LEU A 141 5.34 15.43 -9.80
N SER A 142 6.29 15.23 -10.71
CA SER A 142 7.11 16.34 -11.22
C SER A 142 6.45 16.95 -12.46
N PRO A 143 6.42 18.27 -12.62
CA PRO A 143 5.78 18.93 -13.76
C PRO A 143 6.49 18.72 -15.11
N ASN A 144 7.75 18.26 -15.13
CA ASN A 144 8.65 18.47 -16.28
C ASN A 144 9.25 17.20 -16.90
N ALA A 145 8.80 16.00 -16.59
CA ALA A 145 9.40 14.79 -17.17
C ALA A 145 8.60 14.25 -18.36
N PHE A 146 8.90 14.73 -19.53
CA PHE A 146 8.59 14.03 -20.79
C PHE A 146 9.64 12.92 -20.99
N GLY A 147 9.27 11.66 -20.76
CA GLY A 147 10.18 10.52 -20.85
C GLY A 147 10.62 10.26 -22.28
N ARG A 148 11.92 10.06 -22.50
CA ARG A 148 12.44 9.40 -23.70
C ARG A 148 12.13 7.91 -23.54
N GLY A 149 11.66 7.25 -24.63
CA GLY A 149 11.33 5.83 -24.64
C GLY A 149 12.43 4.97 -24.02
N GLU A 150 12.10 4.35 -22.89
CA GLU A 150 13.04 3.51 -22.15
C GLU A 150 12.98 2.06 -22.67
N SER A 151 14.11 1.34 -22.59
CA SER A 151 14.21 -0.09 -22.90
C SER A 151 13.29 -0.92 -21.98
N PRO A 152 12.70 -2.07 -22.41
CA PRO A 152 11.87 -2.93 -21.57
C PRO A 152 12.48 -3.33 -20.22
N ARG A 153 13.82 -3.38 -20.13
CA ARG A 153 14.54 -3.62 -18.86
C ARG A 153 14.50 -2.42 -17.91
N SER A 154 14.38 -1.20 -18.45
CA SER A 154 14.25 0.01 -17.66
C SER A 154 12.83 0.21 -17.13
N VAL A 155 11.81 -0.35 -17.79
CA VAL A 155 10.40 -0.24 -17.39
C VAL A 155 10.14 -0.90 -16.03
N MET A 156 10.56 -2.16 -15.83
CA MET A 156 10.40 -2.81 -14.51
C MET A 156 11.23 -2.09 -13.43
N TYR A 157 12.43 -1.63 -13.79
CA TYR A 157 13.26 -0.81 -12.92
C TYR A 157 12.55 0.51 -12.56
N ALA A 158 11.91 1.15 -13.54
CA ALA A 158 11.10 2.35 -13.31
C ALA A 158 9.93 2.09 -12.34
N GLY A 159 9.24 0.96 -12.48
CA GLY A 159 8.12 0.57 -11.60
C GLY A 159 8.52 0.30 -10.14
N LEU A 160 9.83 0.13 -9.84
CA LEU A 160 10.33 -0.11 -8.48
C LEU A 160 11.17 1.06 -7.92
N ARG A 161 11.56 2.01 -8.76
CA ARG A 161 12.51 3.07 -8.37
C ARG A 161 12.05 3.84 -7.15
N THR A 162 10.81 4.24 -7.09
CA THR A 162 10.28 5.02 -5.96
C THR A 162 10.32 4.30 -4.62
N LEU A 163 10.37 2.96 -4.63
CA LEU A 163 10.50 2.14 -3.42
C LEU A 163 11.93 2.18 -2.83
N PHE A 164 12.94 2.49 -3.66
CA PHE A 164 14.35 2.49 -3.27
C PHE A 164 15.00 3.87 -3.29
N ASP A 165 14.42 4.82 -4.01
CA ASP A 165 14.97 6.15 -4.23
C ASP A 165 13.88 7.21 -3.98
N GLU A 166 14.07 7.99 -2.92
CA GLU A 166 13.13 9.02 -2.46
C GLU A 166 13.07 10.24 -3.39
N ASP A 167 14.09 10.44 -4.22
CA ASP A 167 14.18 11.57 -5.15
C ASP A 167 13.45 11.32 -6.48
N VAL A 168 13.04 10.08 -6.73
CA VAL A 168 12.33 9.69 -7.94
C VAL A 168 10.85 10.04 -7.86
N THR A 169 10.31 10.56 -8.96
CA THR A 169 8.91 11.00 -9.07
C THR A 169 8.09 10.08 -9.97
N LEU A 170 6.78 9.96 -9.70
CA LEU A 170 5.80 9.22 -10.53
C LEU A 170 5.32 10.07 -11.72
N THR A 171 6.24 10.66 -12.47
CA THR A 171 5.88 11.61 -13.53
C THR A 171 5.42 10.95 -14.83
N GLU A 172 5.79 9.71 -15.01
CA GLU A 172 5.68 9.03 -16.29
C GLU A 172 4.23 8.66 -16.66
N GLY A 173 3.36 8.41 -15.66
CA GLY A 173 1.99 7.96 -15.90
C GLY A 173 1.12 8.98 -16.65
N VAL A 174 1.06 10.23 -16.18
CA VAL A 174 0.24 11.25 -16.84
C VAL A 174 0.84 11.64 -18.21
N GLY A 175 2.17 11.71 -18.31
CA GLY A 175 2.86 11.93 -19.57
C GLY A 175 2.55 10.84 -20.60
N TRP A 176 2.53 9.58 -20.17
CA TRP A 176 2.16 8.45 -21.00
C TRP A 176 0.70 8.54 -21.48
N LEU A 177 -0.25 9.00 -20.66
CA LEU A 177 -1.63 9.20 -21.10
C LEU A 177 -1.76 10.28 -22.18
N ILE A 178 -1.01 11.37 -22.04
CA ILE A 178 -0.94 12.41 -23.08
C ILE A 178 -0.39 11.80 -24.38
N GLU A 179 0.65 10.98 -24.30
CA GLU A 179 1.22 10.27 -25.46
C GLU A 179 0.19 9.33 -26.11
N GLN A 180 -0.56 8.55 -25.30
CA GLN A 180 -1.64 7.69 -25.82
C GLN A 180 -2.75 8.51 -26.48
N HIS A 181 -3.07 9.67 -25.92
CA HIS A 181 -4.03 10.58 -26.56
C HIS A 181 -3.54 11.09 -27.93
N LEU A 182 -2.27 11.45 -28.04
CA LEU A 182 -1.66 11.81 -29.32
C LEU A 182 -1.69 10.64 -30.33
N TYR A 183 -1.37 9.41 -29.85
CA TYR A 183 -1.45 8.21 -30.68
C TYR A 183 -2.88 7.91 -31.16
N GLN A 184 -3.89 8.18 -30.33
CA GLN A 184 -5.29 8.09 -30.75
C GLN A 184 -5.60 9.09 -31.88
N LEU A 185 -5.15 10.35 -31.75
CA LEU A 185 -5.33 11.37 -32.79
C LEU A 185 -4.62 11.03 -34.10
N GLU A 186 -3.47 10.34 -34.01
CA GLU A 186 -2.74 9.82 -35.15
C GLU A 186 -3.36 8.55 -35.75
N GLY A 187 -4.42 8.01 -35.15
CA GLY A 187 -5.08 6.77 -35.62
C GLY A 187 -4.27 5.50 -35.35
N ARG A 188 -3.38 5.48 -34.39
CA ARG A 188 -2.61 4.28 -34.01
C ARG A 188 -3.52 3.24 -33.37
N THR A 189 -3.39 2.00 -33.81
CA THR A 189 -4.19 0.87 -33.32
C THR A 189 -3.99 0.65 -31.82
N GLY A 190 -5.09 0.48 -31.07
CA GLY A 190 -5.10 0.16 -29.65
C GLY A 190 -5.03 1.38 -28.71
N ALA A 191 -4.69 2.57 -29.21
CA ALA A 191 -4.56 3.76 -28.37
C ALA A 191 -5.93 4.25 -27.85
N ALA A 192 -6.96 4.21 -28.68
CA ALA A 192 -8.32 4.59 -28.28
C ALA A 192 -8.89 3.64 -27.23
N GLU A 193 -8.77 2.34 -27.45
CA GLU A 193 -9.22 1.30 -26.53
C GLU A 193 -8.51 1.39 -25.19
N LEU A 194 -7.21 1.66 -25.18
CA LEU A 194 -6.43 1.82 -23.95
C LEU A 194 -6.87 3.05 -23.16
N LEU A 195 -7.12 4.18 -23.82
CA LEU A 195 -7.65 5.37 -23.15
C LEU A 195 -9.04 5.14 -22.58
N GLU A 196 -9.91 4.42 -23.27
CA GLU A 196 -11.22 4.04 -22.77
C GLU A 196 -11.08 3.17 -21.50
N VAL A 197 -10.18 2.18 -21.52
CA VAL A 197 -9.84 1.37 -20.33
C VAL A 197 -9.46 2.26 -19.16
N VAL A 198 -8.50 3.17 -19.34
CA VAL A 198 -8.02 4.04 -18.26
C VAL A 198 -9.12 4.95 -17.73
N LEU A 199 -9.85 5.63 -18.63
CA LEU A 199 -10.89 6.58 -18.24
C LEU A 199 -12.06 5.88 -17.53
N SER A 200 -12.45 4.67 -17.95
CA SER A 200 -13.53 3.92 -17.30
C SER A 200 -13.18 3.59 -15.84
N LEU A 201 -11.95 3.17 -15.55
CA LEU A 201 -11.51 2.90 -14.18
C LEU A 201 -11.41 4.18 -13.35
N LEU A 202 -10.79 5.23 -13.91
CA LEU A 202 -10.60 6.50 -13.17
C LEU A 202 -11.91 7.24 -12.89
N ALA A 203 -12.94 7.03 -13.70
CA ALA A 203 -14.27 7.64 -13.50
C ALA A 203 -15.11 6.92 -12.43
N ASP A 204 -14.79 5.66 -12.10
CA ASP A 204 -15.59 4.85 -11.18
C ASP A 204 -15.21 5.09 -9.71
N GLY A 205 -15.62 6.24 -9.19
CA GLY A 205 -15.51 6.56 -7.75
C GLY A 205 -14.09 6.63 -7.21
N MET A 206 -13.07 6.77 -8.09
CA MET A 206 -11.68 6.89 -7.66
C MET A 206 -11.42 8.17 -6.86
N LEU A 207 -12.05 9.27 -7.22
CA LEU A 207 -11.89 10.55 -6.55
C LEU A 207 -13.04 10.80 -5.57
N PRO A 208 -12.80 11.37 -4.35
CA PRO A 208 -13.85 11.70 -3.40
C PRO A 208 -14.68 12.91 -3.86
N ASP A 209 -15.73 13.22 -3.09
CA ASP A 209 -16.54 14.44 -3.22
C ASP A 209 -17.15 14.63 -4.62
N ASP A 210 -17.66 13.55 -5.22
CA ASP A 210 -18.29 13.51 -6.54
C ASP A 210 -17.39 14.04 -7.68
N HIS A 211 -16.08 13.99 -7.49
CA HIS A 211 -15.12 14.30 -8.54
C HIS A 211 -14.92 13.09 -9.47
N GLN A 212 -14.95 13.33 -10.78
CA GLN A 212 -14.75 12.29 -11.80
C GLN A 212 -13.71 12.70 -12.81
N VAL A 213 -12.78 11.79 -13.12
CA VAL A 213 -11.90 11.95 -14.28
C VAL A 213 -12.75 11.73 -15.53
N VAL A 214 -12.78 12.73 -16.43
CA VAL A 214 -13.70 12.72 -17.59
C VAL A 214 -13.01 12.65 -18.94
N ARG A 215 -11.79 13.16 -19.06
CA ARG A 215 -11.04 13.16 -20.30
C ARG A 215 -9.55 13.39 -20.11
N VAL A 216 -8.80 13.08 -21.14
CA VAL A 216 -7.39 13.42 -21.29
C VAL A 216 -7.22 14.25 -22.58
N ASP A 217 -6.32 15.22 -22.55
CA ASP A 217 -5.89 15.98 -23.72
C ASP A 217 -4.38 16.30 -23.63
N SER A 218 -3.87 17.20 -24.49
CA SER A 218 -2.46 17.61 -24.50
C SER A 218 -1.99 18.28 -23.19
N ASP A 219 -2.91 18.81 -22.38
CA ASP A 219 -2.61 19.43 -21.10
C ASP A 219 -2.67 18.45 -19.92
N GLY A 220 -3.18 17.24 -20.15
CA GLY A 220 -3.27 16.16 -19.16
C GLY A 220 -4.68 15.70 -18.85
N LEU A 221 -4.90 15.24 -17.63
CA LEU A 221 -6.19 14.74 -17.14
C LEU A 221 -7.08 15.89 -16.65
N TRP A 222 -8.37 15.79 -16.96
CA TRP A 222 -9.41 16.70 -16.53
C TRP A 222 -10.41 16.03 -15.62
N VAL A 223 -10.78 16.73 -14.59
CA VAL A 223 -11.68 16.27 -13.53
C VAL A 223 -12.90 17.15 -13.50
N ARG A 224 -14.08 16.55 -13.57
CA ARG A 224 -15.36 17.21 -13.36
C ARG A 224 -15.68 17.20 -11.87
N GLN A 225 -16.01 18.35 -11.34
CA GLN A 225 -16.46 18.54 -9.95
C GLN A 225 -17.97 18.32 -9.82
N GLY A 226 -18.48 18.13 -8.61
CA GLY A 226 -19.91 17.91 -8.36
C GLY A 226 -20.82 19.05 -8.83
N ASP A 227 -20.30 20.27 -9.00
CA ASP A 227 -21.01 21.41 -9.57
C ASP A 227 -20.99 21.46 -11.13
N GLY A 228 -20.33 20.47 -11.76
CA GLY A 228 -20.19 20.36 -13.21
C GLY A 228 -19.00 21.11 -13.81
N ALA A 229 -18.25 21.87 -13.02
CA ALA A 229 -17.04 22.55 -13.50
C ALA A 229 -15.93 21.55 -13.82
N GLU A 230 -15.17 21.80 -14.89
CA GLU A 230 -13.99 20.99 -15.22
C GLU A 230 -12.70 21.71 -14.79
N THR A 231 -11.84 21.01 -14.11
CA THR A 231 -10.55 21.48 -13.62
C THR A 231 -9.46 20.52 -14.02
N SER A 232 -8.29 21.03 -14.39
CA SER A 232 -7.12 20.17 -14.64
C SER A 232 -6.67 19.50 -13.36
N LEU A 233 -6.35 18.20 -13.43
CA LEU A 233 -5.77 17.45 -12.30
C LEU A 233 -4.56 18.16 -11.68
N ARG A 234 -3.79 18.92 -12.47
CA ARG A 234 -2.63 19.69 -12.00
C ARG A 234 -3.00 20.78 -10.98
N GLN A 235 -4.23 21.29 -11.01
CA GLN A 235 -4.72 22.34 -10.12
C GLN A 235 -5.37 21.79 -8.85
N MET A 236 -5.55 20.45 -8.78
CA MET A 236 -6.14 19.78 -7.63
C MET A 236 -5.12 19.61 -6.49
N SER A 237 -5.61 19.26 -5.31
CA SER A 237 -4.77 18.97 -4.14
C SER A 237 -3.79 17.82 -4.41
N GLU A 238 -2.71 17.78 -3.65
CA GLU A 238 -1.66 16.76 -3.80
C GLU A 238 -2.21 15.33 -3.66
N GLY A 239 -3.17 15.12 -2.74
CA GLY A 239 -3.79 13.81 -2.54
C GLY A 239 -4.48 13.27 -3.79
N TYR A 240 -5.30 14.10 -4.47
CA TYR A 240 -5.95 13.70 -5.73
C TYR A 240 -4.92 13.36 -6.80
N ARG A 241 -3.90 14.20 -6.94
CA ARG A 241 -2.84 14.00 -7.94
C ARG A 241 -2.06 12.72 -7.70
N THR A 242 -1.68 12.46 -6.46
CA THR A 242 -0.87 11.30 -6.09
C THR A 242 -1.62 9.99 -6.29
N VAL A 243 -2.88 9.89 -5.84
CA VAL A 243 -3.70 8.68 -6.07
C VAL A 243 -3.89 8.41 -7.55
N THR A 244 -4.27 9.43 -8.31
CA THR A 244 -4.45 9.29 -9.76
C THR A 244 -3.16 8.83 -10.43
N ALA A 245 -2.01 9.39 -10.05
CA ALA A 245 -0.73 9.01 -10.62
C ALA A 245 -0.37 7.54 -10.34
N VAL A 246 -0.60 7.07 -9.11
CA VAL A 246 -0.35 5.66 -8.76
C VAL A 246 -1.24 4.74 -9.59
N VAL A 247 -2.54 5.03 -9.67
CA VAL A 247 -3.48 4.19 -10.44
C VAL A 247 -3.13 4.18 -11.92
N VAL A 248 -2.83 5.34 -12.50
CA VAL A 248 -2.41 5.45 -13.91
C VAL A 248 -1.11 4.69 -14.15
N ASP A 249 -0.14 4.79 -13.23
CA ASP A 249 1.12 4.04 -13.38
C ASP A 249 0.91 2.54 -13.23
N ILE A 250 0.04 2.08 -12.32
CA ILE A 250 -0.36 0.66 -12.23
C ILE A 250 -0.89 0.16 -13.59
N ILE A 251 -1.82 0.91 -14.20
CA ILE A 251 -2.40 0.53 -15.49
C ILE A 251 -1.32 0.54 -16.59
N ARG A 252 -0.44 1.55 -16.59
CA ARG A 252 0.69 1.63 -17.53
C ARG A 252 1.62 0.43 -17.38
N GLN A 253 2.06 0.08 -16.18
CA GLN A 253 2.95 -1.05 -15.91
C GLN A 253 2.27 -2.38 -16.31
N MET A 254 0.98 -2.52 -16.02
CA MET A 254 0.18 -3.67 -16.43
C MET A 254 0.09 -3.77 -17.97
N HIS A 255 -0.13 -2.65 -18.65
CA HIS A 255 -0.10 -2.60 -20.12
C HIS A 255 1.26 -3.04 -20.69
N LEU A 256 2.36 -2.62 -20.07
CA LEU A 256 3.70 -3.01 -20.48
C LEU A 256 3.97 -4.51 -20.27
N ALA A 257 3.43 -5.09 -19.20
CA ALA A 257 3.59 -6.51 -18.88
C ALA A 257 2.75 -7.41 -19.83
N TYR A 258 1.52 -7.02 -20.11
CA TYR A 258 0.55 -7.85 -20.85
C TYR A 258 0.34 -7.45 -22.32
N GLY A 259 0.88 -6.30 -22.74
CA GLY A 259 0.83 -5.80 -24.13
C GLY A 259 -0.52 -5.19 -24.52
N SER A 260 -1.65 -5.76 -24.10
CA SER A 260 -2.98 -5.20 -24.30
C SER A 260 -3.85 -5.41 -23.07
N LEU A 261 -4.65 -4.42 -22.72
CA LEU A 261 -5.57 -4.49 -21.58
C LEU A 261 -7.01 -4.46 -22.09
N ARG A 262 -7.87 -5.25 -21.43
CA ARG A 262 -9.32 -5.25 -21.67
C ARG A 262 -10.04 -5.09 -20.34
N VAL A 263 -10.99 -4.17 -20.31
CA VAL A 263 -11.90 -4.04 -19.18
C VAL A 263 -12.91 -5.17 -19.24
N THR A 264 -13.15 -5.78 -18.09
CA THR A 264 -14.28 -6.65 -17.81
C THR A 264 -15.14 -5.98 -16.74
N TYR A 265 -16.38 -6.40 -16.58
CA TYR A 265 -17.28 -5.80 -15.61
C TYR A 265 -17.74 -6.84 -14.59
N GLN A 266 -17.65 -6.51 -13.31
CA GLN A 266 -18.26 -7.26 -12.22
C GLN A 266 -19.46 -6.46 -11.70
N GLY A 267 -20.68 -6.80 -12.15
CA GLY A 267 -21.82 -5.89 -12.04
C GLY A 267 -21.55 -4.63 -12.87
N ASP A 268 -21.61 -3.45 -12.25
CA ASP A 268 -21.35 -2.17 -12.90
C ASP A 268 -19.87 -1.71 -12.75
N THR A 269 -19.05 -2.42 -11.95
CA THR A 269 -17.66 -2.04 -11.67
C THR A 269 -16.73 -2.47 -12.81
N PRO A 270 -16.01 -1.54 -13.46
CA PRO A 270 -15.00 -1.85 -14.46
C PRO A 270 -13.77 -2.48 -13.81
N THR A 271 -13.29 -3.61 -14.32
CA THR A 271 -12.19 -4.36 -13.75
C THR A 271 -11.10 -4.69 -14.75
N LEU A 272 -9.85 -4.73 -14.28
CA LEU A 272 -8.70 -5.30 -14.99
C LEU A 272 -8.31 -6.61 -14.31
N ALA A 273 -8.82 -7.72 -14.84
CA ALA A 273 -8.60 -9.06 -14.30
C ALA A 273 -7.28 -9.67 -14.79
N TYR A 274 -6.16 -9.04 -14.45
CA TYR A 274 -4.81 -9.49 -14.73
C TYR A 274 -4.07 -9.73 -13.40
N PRO A 275 -3.36 -10.88 -13.24
CA PRO A 275 -2.64 -11.17 -12.01
C PRO A 275 -1.41 -10.28 -11.86
N GLY A 276 -0.93 -10.15 -10.63
CA GLY A 276 0.29 -9.42 -10.34
C GLY A 276 0.50 -9.16 -8.87
N VAL A 277 1.65 -8.57 -8.53
CA VAL A 277 1.98 -8.17 -7.17
C VAL A 277 2.32 -6.69 -7.14
N ILE A 278 1.68 -5.95 -6.24
CA ILE A 278 1.93 -4.53 -6.04
C ILE A 278 2.32 -4.28 -4.59
N LEU A 279 3.47 -3.63 -4.41
CA LEU A 279 3.98 -3.19 -3.11
C LEU A 279 3.75 -1.68 -2.98
N ILE A 280 3.15 -1.22 -1.86
CA ILE A 280 2.95 0.22 -1.63
C ILE A 280 3.38 0.57 -0.21
N ASP A 281 4.40 1.40 -0.10
CA ASP A 281 4.86 1.89 1.20
C ASP A 281 4.06 3.13 1.61
N GLU A 282 3.64 3.16 2.90
CA GLU A 282 2.85 4.24 3.50
C GLU A 282 1.68 4.69 2.61
N ILE A 283 0.77 3.74 2.32
CA ILE A 283 -0.34 3.97 1.36
C ILE A 283 -1.20 5.19 1.72
N GLU A 284 -1.33 5.53 3.00
CA GLU A 284 -2.08 6.66 3.50
C GLU A 284 -1.49 8.03 3.16
N ASN A 285 -0.22 8.10 2.75
CA ASN A 285 0.45 9.38 2.50
C ASN A 285 -0.31 10.21 1.45
N HIS A 286 -0.61 11.45 1.86
CA HIS A 286 -1.42 12.42 1.10
C HIS A 286 -2.89 12.06 0.92
N LEU A 287 -3.39 10.92 1.49
CA LEU A 287 -4.79 10.53 1.43
C LEU A 287 -5.61 11.18 2.54
N HIS A 288 -6.73 11.81 2.17
CA HIS A 288 -7.74 12.20 3.15
C HIS A 288 -8.29 10.96 3.88
N VAL A 289 -8.66 11.11 5.17
CA VAL A 289 -9.13 10.02 6.01
C VAL A 289 -10.27 9.21 5.37
N GLY A 290 -11.20 9.86 4.66
CA GLY A 290 -12.27 9.18 3.94
C GLY A 290 -11.77 8.20 2.87
N TRP A 291 -10.64 8.54 2.22
CA TRP A 291 -9.98 7.68 1.24
C TRP A 291 -9.21 6.53 1.88
N GLN A 292 -8.54 6.78 3.00
CA GLN A 292 -7.84 5.73 3.75
C GLN A 292 -8.76 4.55 4.11
N LYS A 293 -10.06 4.82 4.28
CA LYS A 293 -11.08 3.79 4.56
C LYS A 293 -11.54 3.02 3.31
N ARG A 294 -11.27 3.52 2.10
CA ARG A 294 -11.86 2.99 0.86
C ARG A 294 -10.85 2.51 -0.15
N ILE A 295 -9.59 2.98 -0.05
CA ILE A 295 -8.57 2.71 -1.08
C ILE A 295 -8.32 1.21 -1.29
N GLY A 296 -8.33 0.41 -0.22
CA GLY A 296 -8.16 -1.04 -0.31
C GLY A 296 -9.28 -1.71 -1.09
N GLU A 297 -10.53 -1.40 -0.75
CA GLU A 297 -11.72 -1.90 -1.44
C GLU A 297 -11.73 -1.44 -2.90
N TRP A 298 -11.45 -0.17 -3.16
CA TRP A 298 -11.41 0.36 -4.52
C TRP A 298 -10.36 -0.37 -5.38
N LEU A 299 -9.13 -0.52 -4.88
CA LEU A 299 -8.05 -1.19 -5.60
C LEU A 299 -8.37 -2.68 -5.85
N THR A 300 -8.89 -3.40 -4.86
CA THR A 300 -9.18 -4.83 -5.02
C THR A 300 -10.40 -5.10 -5.90
N SER A 301 -11.39 -4.20 -5.92
CA SER A 301 -12.54 -4.34 -6.82
C SER A 301 -12.17 -4.06 -8.28
N HIS A 302 -11.25 -3.12 -8.55
CA HIS A 302 -10.83 -2.81 -9.93
C HIS A 302 -9.71 -3.71 -10.44
N PHE A 303 -8.91 -4.30 -9.53
CA PHE A 303 -7.79 -5.20 -9.85
C PHE A 303 -7.92 -6.53 -9.08
N PRO A 304 -8.96 -7.34 -9.37
CA PRO A 304 -9.34 -8.48 -8.52
C PRO A 304 -8.31 -9.63 -8.47
N LEU A 305 -7.38 -9.71 -9.41
CA LEU A 305 -6.34 -10.74 -9.46
C LEU A 305 -4.98 -10.24 -8.95
N VAL A 306 -4.90 -8.98 -8.49
CA VAL A 306 -3.66 -8.41 -7.98
C VAL A 306 -3.53 -8.68 -6.48
N GLN A 307 -2.34 -9.10 -6.07
CA GLN A 307 -1.92 -9.15 -4.68
C GLN A 307 -1.33 -7.80 -4.28
N PHE A 308 -2.04 -7.06 -3.44
CA PHE A 308 -1.53 -5.82 -2.84
C PHE A 308 -0.89 -6.12 -1.49
N ILE A 309 0.34 -5.64 -1.28
CA ILE A 309 1.04 -5.68 0.00
C ILE A 309 1.41 -4.25 0.35
N VAL A 310 0.75 -3.68 1.34
CA VAL A 310 0.90 -2.26 1.67
C VAL A 310 1.40 -2.09 3.10
N THR A 311 2.15 -1.03 3.35
CA THR A 311 2.48 -0.60 4.71
C THR A 311 1.65 0.59 5.10
N THR A 312 1.42 0.74 6.40
CA THR A 312 0.64 1.87 6.91
C THR A 312 0.97 2.20 8.36
N HIS A 313 0.73 3.46 8.72
CA HIS A 313 0.59 3.97 10.08
C HIS A 313 -0.85 4.38 10.39
N SER A 314 -1.77 4.23 9.44
CA SER A 314 -3.18 4.59 9.62
C SER A 314 -3.99 3.44 10.20
N PRO A 315 -4.71 3.66 11.29
CA PRO A 315 -5.68 2.69 11.80
C PRO A 315 -6.80 2.42 10.78
N TYR A 316 -7.16 3.41 9.99
CA TYR A 316 -8.21 3.30 8.98
C TYR A 316 -7.83 2.41 7.80
N VAL A 317 -6.56 2.42 7.40
CA VAL A 317 -6.05 1.46 6.41
C VAL A 317 -5.98 0.05 7.00
N CYS A 318 -5.60 -0.10 8.28
CA CYS A 318 -5.62 -1.40 8.95
C CYS A 318 -7.03 -2.00 9.01
N GLN A 319 -8.08 -1.16 9.12
CA GLN A 319 -9.47 -1.60 9.11
C GLN A 319 -9.92 -2.21 7.77
N THR A 320 -9.21 -1.94 6.69
CA THR A 320 -9.54 -2.49 5.36
C THR A 320 -8.85 -3.82 5.06
N ALA A 321 -8.03 -4.34 5.98
CA ALA A 321 -7.28 -5.58 5.75
C ALA A 321 -8.18 -6.80 5.57
N ASP A 322 -7.85 -7.65 4.61
CA ASP A 322 -8.52 -8.93 4.41
C ASP A 322 -8.28 -9.88 5.59
N LEU A 323 -9.11 -10.89 5.71
CA LEU A 323 -8.86 -11.97 6.66
C LEU A 323 -7.52 -12.67 6.34
N ASN A 324 -6.67 -12.85 7.35
CA ASN A 324 -5.26 -13.22 7.25
C ASN A 324 -4.37 -12.20 6.50
N GLY A 325 -4.91 -11.05 6.13
CA GLY A 325 -4.18 -9.98 5.46
C GLY A 325 -3.62 -8.91 6.39
N LEU A 326 -3.93 -8.91 7.68
CA LEU A 326 -3.33 -7.98 8.64
C LEU A 326 -2.10 -8.62 9.28
N ILE A 327 -0.92 -8.01 9.07
CA ILE A 327 0.36 -8.51 9.54
C ILE A 327 0.98 -7.50 10.51
N ALA A 328 1.32 -7.96 11.69
CA ALA A 328 2.04 -7.18 12.70
C ALA A 328 3.55 -7.27 12.47
N LEU A 329 4.22 -6.12 12.38
CA LEU A 329 5.67 -6.00 12.45
C LEU A 329 6.05 -5.46 13.84
N PRO A 330 6.60 -6.29 14.72
CA PRO A 330 7.01 -5.88 16.07
C PRO A 330 8.06 -4.77 16.03
N GLY A 331 8.06 -3.93 17.05
CA GLY A 331 9.00 -2.83 17.19
C GLY A 331 10.47 -3.29 17.19
N PRO A 332 11.43 -2.38 16.96
CA PRO A 332 12.85 -2.76 16.79
C PRO A 332 13.49 -3.39 18.02
N ARG A 333 12.90 -3.17 19.21
CA ARG A 333 13.37 -3.75 20.48
C ARG A 333 12.58 -4.96 20.93
N GLU A 334 11.57 -5.37 20.19
CA GLU A 334 10.75 -6.52 20.52
C GLU A 334 11.37 -7.78 19.88
N PRO A 335 11.73 -8.80 20.66
CA PRO A 335 12.34 -10.03 20.15
C PRO A 335 11.26 -10.99 19.62
N LYS A 336 10.49 -10.53 18.66
CA LYS A 336 9.39 -11.27 18.02
C LYS A 336 9.49 -11.16 16.50
N SER A 337 9.08 -12.22 15.80
CA SER A 337 8.95 -12.23 14.34
C SER A 337 7.69 -11.49 13.88
N ALA A 338 7.72 -10.99 12.65
CA ALA A 338 6.49 -10.55 11.99
C ALA A 338 5.52 -11.74 11.84
N HIS A 339 4.24 -11.50 12.05
CA HIS A 339 3.22 -12.55 12.06
C HIS A 339 1.85 -12.03 11.60
N VAL A 340 1.03 -12.93 11.10
CA VAL A 340 -0.39 -12.65 10.86
C VAL A 340 -1.07 -12.40 12.21
N VAL A 341 -1.85 -11.33 12.28
CA VAL A 341 -2.55 -10.94 13.49
C VAL A 341 -3.59 -12.00 13.89
N HIS A 342 -3.64 -12.35 15.18
CA HIS A 342 -4.65 -13.28 15.70
C HIS A 342 -6.06 -12.75 15.48
N ARG A 343 -7.02 -13.66 15.36
CA ARG A 343 -8.40 -13.34 15.01
C ARG A 343 -9.05 -12.30 15.92
N ASP A 344 -8.87 -12.40 17.23
CA ASP A 344 -9.44 -11.45 18.20
C ASP A 344 -8.92 -10.02 17.98
N LEU A 345 -7.62 -9.88 17.72
CA LEU A 345 -7.01 -8.59 17.42
C LEU A 345 -7.44 -8.09 16.04
N TYR A 346 -7.54 -8.96 15.05
CA TYR A 346 -8.08 -8.64 13.73
C TYR A 346 -9.50 -8.08 13.83
N GLU A 347 -10.39 -8.77 14.52
CA GLU A 347 -11.79 -8.35 14.68
C GLU A 347 -11.88 -7.01 15.43
N ARG A 348 -11.06 -6.80 16.45
CA ARG A 348 -10.99 -5.54 17.17
C ARG A 348 -10.53 -4.38 16.29
N VAL A 349 -9.57 -4.60 15.38
CA VAL A 349 -9.06 -3.58 14.47
C VAL A 349 -10.06 -3.31 13.35
N VAL A 350 -10.54 -4.36 12.67
CA VAL A 350 -11.34 -4.23 11.45
C VAL A 350 -12.78 -3.76 11.75
N PHE A 351 -13.38 -4.27 12.82
CA PHE A 351 -14.77 -3.94 13.18
C PHE A 351 -14.90 -2.91 14.31
N GLY A 352 -13.79 -2.53 14.95
CA GLY A 352 -13.73 -1.50 15.99
C GLY A 352 -13.71 -0.08 15.43
N SER A 353 -13.64 0.88 16.32
CA SER A 353 -13.38 2.28 15.97
C SER A 353 -11.89 2.51 15.64
N GLY A 354 -11.56 3.68 15.04
CA GLY A 354 -10.16 4.07 14.88
C GLY A 354 -9.40 4.15 16.20
N ASP A 355 -10.06 4.57 17.28
CA ASP A 355 -9.49 4.63 18.62
C ASP A 355 -9.23 3.22 19.16
N ASP A 356 -10.12 2.25 18.93
CA ASP A 356 -9.92 0.86 19.31
C ASP A 356 -8.70 0.26 18.61
N ALA A 357 -8.52 0.59 17.32
CA ALA A 357 -7.37 0.13 16.56
C ALA A 357 -6.05 0.75 17.06
N ILE A 358 -6.02 2.08 17.32
CA ILE A 358 -4.83 2.79 17.82
C ILE A 358 -4.35 2.24 19.17
N LEU A 359 -5.26 1.84 20.06
CA LEU A 359 -4.95 1.28 21.37
C LEU A 359 -4.44 -0.17 21.33
N THR A 360 -4.29 -0.74 20.14
CA THR A 360 -3.73 -2.08 20.00
C THR A 360 -2.20 -2.07 20.01
N GLU A 361 -1.61 -3.25 20.19
CA GLU A 361 -0.16 -3.44 20.13
C GLU A 361 0.48 -3.05 18.78
N LEU A 362 -0.32 -2.97 17.70
CA LEU A 362 0.14 -2.59 16.37
C LEU A 362 0.69 -1.15 16.33
N PHE A 363 0.08 -0.24 17.09
CA PHE A 363 0.45 1.17 17.11
C PHE A 363 1.27 1.55 18.35
N GLY A 364 1.07 0.83 19.46
CA GLY A 364 1.78 1.06 20.72
C GLY A 364 1.54 2.43 21.33
N VAL A 365 0.32 2.89 21.21
CA VAL A 365 -0.18 4.11 21.82
C VAL A 365 -1.00 3.72 23.03
N ASP A 366 -0.63 4.25 24.20
CA ASP A 366 -1.26 3.90 25.47
C ASP A 366 -2.62 4.60 25.65
N SER A 367 -2.82 5.72 24.97
CA SER A 367 -4.04 6.54 25.07
C SER A 367 -4.38 7.20 23.73
N PRO A 368 -5.66 7.26 23.32
CA PRO A 368 -6.09 7.95 22.11
C PRO A 368 -6.24 9.46 22.34
N TYR A 369 -6.00 9.93 23.56
CA TYR A 369 -6.20 11.32 23.94
C TYR A 369 -4.90 12.13 23.85
N SER A 370 -5.03 13.43 23.65
CA SER A 370 -3.90 14.34 23.78
C SER A 370 -3.44 14.44 25.24
N THR A 371 -2.17 14.75 25.47
CA THR A 371 -1.61 14.95 26.82
C THR A 371 -2.46 15.90 27.66
N ARG A 372 -2.98 16.99 27.05
CA ARG A 372 -3.88 17.93 27.72
C ARG A 372 -5.20 17.28 28.17
N ALA A 373 -5.76 16.40 27.31
CA ALA A 373 -6.99 15.69 27.65
C ALA A 373 -6.77 14.63 28.74
N GLU A 374 -5.60 13.99 28.73
CA GLU A 374 -5.20 13.05 29.79
C GLU A 374 -5.03 13.75 31.15
N ASP A 375 -4.39 14.92 31.18
CA ASP A 375 -4.25 15.71 32.39
C ASP A 375 -5.61 16.10 32.99
N VAL A 376 -6.54 16.53 32.12
CA VAL A 376 -7.91 16.84 32.54
C VAL A 376 -8.65 15.62 33.04
N ARG A 377 -8.48 14.45 32.43
CA ARG A 377 -9.08 13.17 32.86
C ARG A 377 -8.50 12.72 34.22
N ARG A 378 -7.19 12.91 34.43
CA ARG A 378 -6.53 12.62 35.70
C ARG A 378 -7.08 13.53 36.78
N GLN A 379 -7.15 14.85 36.55
CA GLN A 379 -7.74 15.80 37.49
C GLN A 379 -9.20 15.45 37.82
N LEU A 380 -10.00 15.04 36.81
CA LEU A 380 -11.37 14.60 37.05
C LEU A 380 -11.40 13.36 37.95
N GLY A 381 -10.53 12.36 37.73
CA GLY A 381 -10.42 11.18 38.61
C GLY A 381 -10.04 11.50 40.05
N ASP A 382 -9.05 12.41 40.24
CA ASP A 382 -8.63 12.86 41.55
C ASP A 382 -9.77 13.59 42.31
N LEU A 383 -10.56 14.39 41.60
CA LEU A 383 -11.74 15.07 42.15
C LEU A 383 -12.87 14.09 42.42
N GLU A 384 -13.10 13.12 41.57
CA GLU A 384 -14.11 12.07 41.77
C GLU A 384 -13.87 11.26 43.03
N GLU A 385 -12.61 10.89 43.31
CA GLU A 385 -12.25 10.18 44.54
C GLU A 385 -12.57 11.02 45.79
N LYS A 386 -12.29 12.33 45.75
CA LYS A 386 -12.63 13.25 46.85
C LYS A 386 -14.14 13.42 47.02
N VAL A 387 -14.88 13.51 45.93
CA VAL A 387 -16.35 13.62 45.95
C VAL A 387 -16.99 12.36 46.51
N LEU A 388 -16.52 11.18 46.08
CA LEU A 388 -17.04 9.88 46.54
C LEU A 388 -16.70 9.61 48.03
N SER A 389 -15.52 10.06 48.48
CA SER A 389 -15.11 9.96 49.89
C SER A 389 -15.75 11.02 50.81
N GLY A 390 -16.50 11.97 50.27
CA GLY A 390 -17.11 13.07 51.03
C GLY A 390 -16.10 14.10 51.55
N SER A 391 -14.87 14.09 51.03
CA SER A 391 -13.79 15.01 51.48
C SER A 391 -13.64 16.23 50.58
N ALA A 392 -14.42 16.32 49.48
CA ALA A 392 -14.36 17.41 48.53
C ALA A 392 -14.98 18.71 49.08
N SER A 393 -14.32 19.84 48.89
CA SER A 393 -14.87 21.18 49.10
C SER A 393 -15.92 21.55 48.07
N GLU A 394 -16.74 22.57 48.34
CA GLU A 394 -17.73 23.07 47.36
C GLU A 394 -17.10 23.52 46.03
N ALA A 395 -15.91 24.14 46.09
CA ALA A 395 -15.15 24.53 44.91
C ALA A 395 -14.68 23.30 44.10
N GLU A 396 -14.20 22.25 44.75
CA GLU A 396 -13.80 21.00 44.08
C GLU A 396 -14.98 20.26 43.47
N ILE A 397 -16.16 20.31 44.09
CA ILE A 397 -17.40 19.77 43.51
C ILE A 397 -17.81 20.53 42.27
N GLU A 398 -17.67 21.86 42.24
CA GLU A 398 -17.96 22.69 41.07
C GLU A 398 -16.96 22.43 39.93
N ASP A 399 -15.65 22.32 40.25
CA ASP A 399 -14.62 21.95 39.29
C ASP A 399 -14.85 20.54 38.70
N TYR A 400 -15.21 19.55 39.53
CA TYR A 400 -15.60 18.22 39.10
C TYR A 400 -16.73 18.27 38.08
N ARG A 401 -17.80 19.02 38.34
CA ARG A 401 -18.94 19.18 37.43
C ARG A 401 -18.54 19.85 36.11
N LYS A 402 -17.68 20.88 36.20
CA LYS A 402 -17.19 21.61 35.02
C LYS A 402 -16.31 20.73 34.13
N LEU A 403 -15.36 20.00 34.71
CA LEU A 403 -14.49 19.06 33.96
C LEU A 403 -15.28 17.89 33.40
N GLY A 404 -16.26 17.36 34.17
CA GLY A 404 -17.16 16.32 33.71
C GLY A 404 -17.91 16.74 32.45
N LYS A 405 -18.57 17.91 32.44
CA LYS A 405 -19.26 18.46 31.28
C LYS A 405 -18.33 18.66 30.07
N MET A 406 -17.08 19.07 30.30
CA MET A 406 -16.12 19.24 29.22
C MET A 406 -15.71 17.93 28.58
N LEU A 407 -15.67 16.84 29.35
CA LEU A 407 -15.31 15.49 28.86
C LEU A 407 -16.50 14.68 28.33
N GLU A 408 -17.74 15.01 28.72
CA GLU A 408 -18.98 14.40 28.19
C GLU A 408 -19.28 14.76 26.73
N SER A 409 -18.55 15.73 26.15
CA SER A 409 -18.69 16.08 24.75
C SER A 409 -18.46 14.89 23.76
N SER A 410 -17.85 13.80 24.25
CA SER A 410 -17.70 12.57 23.46
C SER A 410 -19.03 11.82 23.22
N LEU A 411 -20.03 11.96 24.09
CA LEU A 411 -21.37 11.36 23.90
C LEU A 411 -22.18 12.14 22.87
N SER A 412 -22.12 13.48 22.87
CA SER A 412 -22.76 14.30 21.86
C SER A 412 -22.16 14.04 20.46
N ALA A 413 -20.84 13.85 20.34
CA ALA A 413 -20.22 13.49 19.07
C ALA A 413 -20.74 12.16 18.49
N ARG A 414 -21.03 11.16 19.35
CA ARG A 414 -21.65 9.89 18.92
C ARG A 414 -23.11 10.07 18.50
N VAL A 415 -23.86 10.90 19.17
CA VAL A 415 -25.23 11.25 18.79
C VAL A 415 -25.25 12.00 17.47
N ASP A 416 -24.33 12.92 17.27
CA ASP A 416 -24.19 13.68 16.00
C ASP A 416 -23.78 12.75 14.85
N GLU A 417 -22.91 11.78 15.09
CA GLU A 417 -22.53 10.74 14.11
C GLU A 417 -23.72 9.89 13.67
N VAL A 418 -24.51 9.39 14.63
CA VAL A 418 -25.72 8.62 14.34
C VAL A 418 -26.72 9.47 13.55
N SER A 419 -26.92 10.71 13.97
CA SER A 419 -27.79 11.66 13.28
C SER A 419 -27.34 11.96 11.85
N ALA A 420 -26.02 12.08 11.63
CA ALA A 420 -25.48 12.28 10.30
C ALA A 420 -25.64 11.05 9.38
N ARG A 421 -25.54 9.85 9.94
CA ARG A 421 -25.79 8.60 9.19
C ARG A 421 -27.27 8.46 8.79
N LEU A 422 -28.19 8.80 9.68
CA LEU A 422 -29.61 8.76 9.37
C LEU A 422 -30.01 9.75 8.27
N ARG A 423 -29.40 10.95 8.26
CA ARG A 423 -29.65 11.96 7.20
C ARG A 423 -29.09 11.59 5.82
N ARG A 424 -28.17 10.63 5.73
CA ARG A 424 -27.63 10.15 4.43
C ARG A 424 -28.44 8.99 3.83
N GLN A 425 -29.43 8.47 4.57
CA GLN A 425 -30.31 7.40 4.11
C GLN A 425 -31.64 7.93 3.59
N ASP A 426 -31.92 9.21 3.77
CA ASP A 426 -33.01 9.97 3.15
C ASP A 426 -32.50 10.76 1.93
#